data_84721cdf577549a700b61c5f57738ea2
#
_entry.id   84721cdf577549a700b61c5f57738ea2
#
_cell.length_a   1.000
_cell.length_b   1.000
_cell.length_c   1.000
_cell.angle_alpha   90.00
_cell.angle_beta   90.00
_cell.angle_gamma   90.00
#
_symmetry.space_group_name_H-M   'P 1'
#
loop_
_entity.id
_entity.type
_entity.pdbx_description
1 polymer ?
#
loop_
_entity_poly.entity_id
_entity_poly.type
_entity_poly.pdbx_seq_one_letter_code
_entity_poly.pdbx_strand_id
1 'polypeptide(L)'
;MRVSVIIPTHNEAQAIGRVLTDLPSEFVTEVIVVDSNSTDGTPDLAQQMGARVLQEPRRGYGRACLTGLSNAKNPDIVVFLDGDYSDRPSELPIVLAPILEGRADITLGTRRSNSGALPWHQSFGNRLAAALIRALYRVQVTDLGPFRACRADVLRTLALEETTYGWAVEIILKGAIGGFRIVEVPVSYYPRIGKSKISGTVKGTIGAGWFILSLIARYYFRRRHVETPA
;
A
#
# COMPACT_ATOMS: atom_id res chain seq x y z
N MET A 1 6.04 20.55 -4.28
CA MET A 1 5.78 19.44 -3.35
C MET A 1 6.71 18.29 -3.68
N ARG A 2 7.29 17.66 -2.67
CA ARG A 2 8.20 16.52 -2.83
C ARG A 2 7.42 15.22 -2.67
N VAL A 3 7.42 14.39 -3.70
CA VAL A 3 6.75 13.09 -3.71
C VAL A 3 7.79 11.97 -3.69
N SER A 4 7.78 11.13 -2.67
CA SER A 4 8.59 9.91 -2.61
C SER A 4 7.71 8.70 -2.92
N VAL A 5 8.10 7.90 -3.91
CA VAL A 5 7.44 6.63 -4.24
C VAL A 5 8.22 5.49 -3.62
N ILE A 6 7.56 4.67 -2.80
CA ILE A 6 8.13 3.50 -2.13
C ILE A 6 7.58 2.24 -2.78
N ILE A 7 8.49 1.39 -3.25
CA ILE A 7 8.17 0.15 -3.99
C ILE A 7 8.80 -1.03 -3.24
N PRO A 8 8.04 -1.78 -2.44
CA PRO A 8 8.50 -3.04 -1.87
C PRO A 8 8.71 -4.09 -2.95
N THR A 9 9.86 -4.77 -2.93
CA THR A 9 10.17 -5.82 -3.92
C THR A 9 10.70 -7.10 -3.28
N HIS A 10 10.39 -8.22 -3.93
CA HIS A 10 11.01 -9.52 -3.70
C HIS A 10 10.88 -10.39 -4.95
N ASN A 11 11.98 -10.56 -5.72
CA ASN A 11 12.00 -11.27 -6.98
C ASN A 11 10.98 -10.72 -7.99
N GLU A 12 11.15 -9.45 -8.39
CA GLU A 12 10.30 -8.74 -9.34
C GLU A 12 11.10 -8.23 -10.56
N ALA A 13 12.25 -8.86 -10.91
CA ALA A 13 13.11 -8.43 -12.03
C ALA A 13 12.36 -8.36 -13.37
N GLN A 14 11.34 -9.21 -13.58
CA GLN A 14 10.53 -9.19 -14.80
C GLN A 14 9.58 -7.98 -14.92
N ALA A 15 9.26 -7.34 -13.79
CA ALA A 15 8.26 -6.29 -13.71
C ALA A 15 8.82 -4.92 -13.35
N ILE A 16 9.82 -4.88 -12.46
CA ILE A 16 10.31 -3.64 -11.85
C ILE A 16 10.76 -2.61 -12.89
N GLY A 17 11.37 -3.06 -14.00
CA GLY A 17 11.77 -2.16 -15.07
C GLY A 17 10.60 -1.39 -15.68
N ARG A 18 9.47 -2.07 -15.91
CA ARG A 18 8.25 -1.43 -16.42
C ARG A 18 7.64 -0.49 -15.39
N VAL A 19 7.62 -0.90 -14.12
CA VAL A 19 7.12 -0.05 -13.04
C VAL A 19 7.89 1.28 -12.99
N LEU A 20 9.21 1.23 -13.06
CA LEU A 20 10.06 2.42 -13.00
C LEU A 20 9.94 3.29 -14.26
N THR A 21 9.83 2.67 -15.45
CA THR A 21 9.68 3.40 -16.72
C THR A 21 8.36 4.15 -16.80
N ASP A 22 7.26 3.56 -16.30
CA ASP A 22 5.92 4.13 -16.41
C ASP A 22 5.60 5.14 -15.28
N LEU A 23 6.50 5.36 -14.33
CA LEU A 23 6.34 6.43 -13.34
C LEU A 23 6.48 7.80 -14.01
N PRO A 24 5.48 8.70 -13.90
CA PRO A 24 5.55 10.04 -14.47
C PRO A 24 6.55 10.89 -13.68
N SER A 25 7.74 11.09 -14.25
CA SER A 25 8.89 11.73 -13.60
C SER A 25 8.62 13.16 -13.13
N GLU A 26 7.70 13.88 -13.78
CA GLU A 26 7.30 15.24 -13.44
C GLU A 26 6.58 15.34 -12.08
N PHE A 27 6.02 14.24 -11.57
CA PHE A 27 5.37 14.18 -10.27
C PHE A 27 6.26 13.60 -9.17
N VAL A 28 7.38 12.95 -9.52
CA VAL A 28 8.17 12.14 -8.58
C VAL A 28 9.50 12.82 -8.28
N THR A 29 9.77 13.06 -7.00
CA THR A 29 11.05 13.61 -6.54
C THR A 29 12.06 12.49 -6.20
N GLU A 30 11.58 11.36 -5.70
CA GLU A 30 12.41 10.25 -5.27
C GLU A 30 11.67 8.92 -5.47
N VAL A 31 12.38 7.92 -6.00
CA VAL A 31 11.90 6.53 -6.03
C VAL A 31 12.79 5.69 -5.13
N ILE A 32 12.16 5.01 -4.16
CA ILE A 32 12.82 4.11 -3.21
C ILE A 32 12.31 2.69 -3.46
N VAL A 33 13.16 1.83 -3.99
CA VAL A 33 12.90 0.39 -4.08
C VAL A 33 13.45 -0.28 -2.82
N VAL A 34 12.59 -0.94 -2.06
CA VAL A 34 12.99 -1.67 -0.86
C VAL A 34 12.99 -3.15 -1.15
N ASP A 35 14.18 -3.72 -1.28
CA ASP A 35 14.38 -5.10 -1.66
C ASP A 35 14.45 -6.04 -0.46
N SER A 36 13.65 -7.09 -0.48
CA SER A 36 13.59 -8.10 0.58
C SER A 36 14.29 -9.40 0.16
N ASN A 37 15.65 -9.34 0.00
CA ASN A 37 16.49 -10.47 -0.38
C ASN A 37 16.08 -11.12 -1.71
N SER A 38 15.98 -10.34 -2.77
CA SER A 38 15.81 -10.87 -4.13
C SER A 38 17.08 -11.59 -4.60
N THR A 39 16.87 -12.63 -5.40
CA THR A 39 17.94 -13.46 -5.98
C THR A 39 17.92 -13.45 -7.52
N ASP A 40 17.03 -12.65 -8.12
CA ASP A 40 16.77 -12.62 -9.57
C ASP A 40 17.33 -11.37 -10.27
N GLY A 41 18.11 -10.53 -9.56
CA GLY A 41 18.67 -9.30 -10.11
C GLY A 41 17.74 -8.08 -9.98
N THR A 42 16.62 -8.19 -9.26
CA THR A 42 15.70 -7.05 -9.02
C THR A 42 16.41 -5.78 -8.52
N PRO A 43 17.25 -5.83 -7.44
CA PRO A 43 17.90 -4.63 -6.91
C PRO A 43 18.85 -3.97 -7.91
N ASP A 44 19.64 -4.78 -8.64
CA ASP A 44 20.60 -4.27 -9.62
C ASP A 44 19.88 -3.55 -10.77
N LEU A 45 18.81 -4.15 -11.29
CA LEU A 45 18.00 -3.53 -12.34
C LEU A 45 17.37 -2.22 -11.86
N ALA A 46 16.79 -2.21 -10.65
CA ALA A 46 16.20 -1.02 -10.10
C ALA A 46 17.21 0.12 -9.93
N GLN A 47 18.42 -0.20 -9.47
CA GLN A 47 19.51 0.77 -9.32
C GLN A 47 19.99 1.31 -10.67
N GLN A 48 20.14 0.46 -11.67
CA GLN A 48 20.51 0.87 -13.04
C GLN A 48 19.49 1.83 -13.66
N MET A 49 18.22 1.71 -13.28
CA MET A 49 17.14 2.59 -13.72
C MET A 49 16.98 3.85 -12.87
N GLY A 50 17.92 4.13 -11.96
CA GLY A 50 17.96 5.37 -11.19
C GLY A 50 17.16 5.35 -9.88
N ALA A 51 16.57 4.23 -9.50
CA ALA A 51 15.92 4.10 -8.21
C ALA A 51 16.96 4.01 -7.08
N ARG A 52 16.65 4.60 -5.93
CA ARG A 52 17.41 4.37 -4.72
C ARG A 52 17.00 3.05 -4.10
N VAL A 53 17.93 2.09 -4.09
CA VAL A 53 17.66 0.75 -3.55
C VAL A 53 18.07 0.69 -2.08
N LEU A 54 17.17 0.18 -1.25
CA LEU A 54 17.40 -0.15 0.16
C LEU A 54 17.23 -1.66 0.35
N GLN A 55 18.08 -2.26 1.20
CA GLN A 55 17.96 -3.66 1.56
C GLN A 55 17.20 -3.82 2.89
N GLU A 56 16.14 -4.61 2.90
CA GLU A 56 15.45 -5.06 4.12
C GLU A 56 15.51 -6.59 4.20
N PRO A 57 16.47 -7.15 4.94
CA PRO A 57 16.71 -8.60 4.93
C PRO A 57 15.57 -9.41 5.57
N ARG A 58 14.76 -8.79 6.41
CA ARG A 58 13.63 -9.45 7.06
C ARG A 58 12.41 -9.36 6.17
N ARG A 59 11.78 -10.50 5.91
CA ARG A 59 10.57 -10.54 5.08
C ARG A 59 9.40 -9.84 5.76
N GLY A 60 8.57 -9.18 4.95
CA GLY A 60 7.35 -8.52 5.38
C GLY A 60 7.05 -7.29 4.53
N TYR A 61 5.87 -7.25 3.92
CA TYR A 61 5.44 -6.13 3.07
C TYR A 61 5.47 -4.80 3.84
N GLY A 62 4.81 -4.76 5.00
CA GLY A 62 4.81 -3.57 5.86
C GLY A 62 6.21 -3.19 6.35
N ARG A 63 7.07 -4.17 6.58
CA ARG A 63 8.45 -3.91 6.98
C ARG A 63 9.21 -3.16 5.88
N ALA A 64 9.10 -3.62 4.64
CA ALA A 64 9.72 -2.92 3.51
C ALA A 64 9.12 -1.51 3.33
N CYS A 65 7.82 -1.36 3.48
CA CYS A 65 7.18 -0.03 3.46
C CYS A 65 7.70 0.88 4.58
N LEU A 66 7.83 0.39 5.81
CA LEU A 66 8.37 1.14 6.95
C LEU A 66 9.85 1.51 6.75
N THR A 67 10.66 0.59 6.20
CA THR A 67 12.06 0.87 5.85
C THR A 67 12.15 1.95 4.79
N GLY A 68 11.32 1.92 3.76
CA GLY A 68 11.25 2.99 2.77
C GLY A 68 10.82 4.32 3.37
N LEU A 69 9.77 4.31 4.19
CA LEU A 69 9.23 5.51 4.84
C LEU A 69 10.26 6.19 5.75
N SER A 70 10.96 5.41 6.58
CA SER A 70 11.97 5.94 7.52
C SER A 70 13.22 6.50 6.82
N ASN A 71 13.45 6.13 5.56
CA ASN A 71 14.58 6.59 4.76
C ASN A 71 14.22 7.61 3.68
N ALA A 72 12.94 7.98 3.54
CA ALA A 72 12.51 8.99 2.57
C ALA A 72 13.05 10.40 2.94
N LYS A 73 13.51 11.15 1.92
CA LYS A 73 14.19 12.44 2.12
C LYS A 73 13.20 13.59 2.28
N ASN A 74 12.60 13.71 3.47
CA ASN A 74 11.65 14.77 3.81
C ASN A 74 10.55 14.98 2.75
N PRO A 75 9.75 13.95 2.42
CA PRO A 75 8.65 14.10 1.49
C PRO A 75 7.51 14.95 2.07
N ASP A 76 6.74 15.57 1.17
CA ASP A 76 5.43 16.15 1.49
C ASP A 76 4.35 15.08 1.33
N ILE A 77 4.50 14.21 0.32
CA ILE A 77 3.61 13.08 0.03
C ILE A 77 4.45 11.81 -0.15
N VAL A 78 3.96 10.71 0.41
CA VAL A 78 4.51 9.37 0.18
C VAL A 78 3.50 8.54 -0.58
N VAL A 79 3.97 7.88 -1.61
CA VAL A 79 3.18 6.93 -2.42
C VAL A 79 3.73 5.53 -2.23
N PHE A 80 2.84 4.57 -2.06
CA PHE A 80 3.17 3.14 -2.03
C PHE A 80 2.60 2.47 -3.27
N LEU A 81 3.41 1.68 -3.93
CA LEU A 81 3.10 1.00 -5.18
C LEU A 81 3.80 -0.37 -5.22
N ASP A 82 3.11 -1.40 -5.69
CA ASP A 82 3.70 -2.73 -5.81
C ASP A 82 4.68 -2.83 -7.01
N GLY A 83 5.73 -3.64 -6.85
CA GLY A 83 6.77 -3.84 -7.85
C GLY A 83 6.41 -4.82 -8.97
N ASP A 84 5.19 -5.39 -8.97
CA ASP A 84 4.77 -6.47 -9.86
C ASP A 84 3.99 -6.03 -11.11
N TYR A 85 3.85 -4.71 -11.29
CA TYR A 85 3.16 -4.08 -12.42
C TYR A 85 1.65 -4.43 -12.51
N SER A 86 1.03 -4.87 -11.42
CA SER A 86 -0.42 -5.06 -11.39
C SER A 86 -1.20 -3.75 -11.33
N ASP A 87 -0.69 -2.77 -10.60
CA ASP A 87 -1.12 -1.37 -10.70
C ASP A 87 -0.39 -0.67 -11.84
N ARG A 88 -0.97 0.41 -12.38
CA ARG A 88 -0.35 1.23 -13.42
C ARG A 88 0.33 2.45 -12.82
N PRO A 89 1.67 2.53 -12.85
CA PRO A 89 2.40 3.68 -12.30
C PRO A 89 2.03 5.01 -12.98
N SER A 90 1.66 4.97 -14.25
CA SER A 90 1.17 6.13 -15.02
C SER A 90 -0.12 6.76 -14.47
N GLU A 91 -0.86 6.04 -13.62
CA GLU A 91 -2.05 6.56 -12.92
C GLU A 91 -1.71 7.28 -11.60
N LEU A 92 -0.43 7.44 -11.27
CA LEU A 92 0.03 8.22 -10.11
C LEU A 92 -0.64 9.59 -9.99
N PRO A 93 -0.84 10.39 -11.05
CA PRO A 93 -1.53 11.68 -10.94
C PRO A 93 -2.97 11.55 -10.41
N ILE A 94 -3.69 10.47 -10.75
CA ILE A 94 -5.05 10.21 -10.26
C ILE A 94 -5.05 10.00 -8.74
N VAL A 95 -4.05 9.27 -8.24
CA VAL A 95 -3.91 8.98 -6.81
C VAL A 95 -3.42 10.20 -6.03
N LEU A 96 -2.63 11.07 -6.63
CA LEU A 96 -2.14 12.31 -6.02
C LEU A 96 -3.20 13.42 -5.97
N ALA A 97 -4.06 13.50 -6.98
CA ALA A 97 -4.99 14.63 -7.18
C ALA A 97 -5.80 15.00 -5.93
N PRO A 98 -6.45 14.08 -5.18
CA PRO A 98 -7.22 14.47 -4.00
C PRO A 98 -6.39 15.15 -2.91
N ILE A 99 -5.12 14.75 -2.75
CA ILE A 99 -4.21 15.37 -1.77
C ILE A 99 -3.75 16.74 -2.28
N LEU A 100 -3.36 16.85 -3.54
CA LEU A 100 -2.92 18.10 -4.16
C LEU A 100 -4.02 19.18 -4.15
N GLU A 101 -5.28 18.76 -4.29
CA GLU A 101 -6.46 19.62 -4.23
C GLU A 101 -6.93 19.91 -2.78
N GLY A 102 -6.24 19.38 -1.78
CA GLY A 102 -6.60 19.57 -0.37
C GLY A 102 -7.89 18.87 0.07
N ARG A 103 -8.40 17.90 -0.70
CA ARG A 103 -9.62 17.14 -0.43
C ARG A 103 -9.38 15.87 0.41
N ALA A 104 -8.15 15.35 0.42
CA ALA A 104 -7.77 14.14 1.13
C ALA A 104 -6.47 14.32 1.91
N ASP A 105 -6.30 13.53 2.95
CA ASP A 105 -5.06 13.33 3.69
C ASP A 105 -4.44 11.97 3.33
N ILE A 106 -5.30 11.01 2.95
CA ILE A 106 -4.96 9.68 2.46
C ILE A 106 -5.82 9.39 1.23
N THR A 107 -5.19 8.99 0.13
CA THR A 107 -5.87 8.53 -1.09
C THR A 107 -5.61 7.05 -1.29
N LEU A 108 -6.65 6.28 -1.56
CA LEU A 108 -6.61 4.85 -1.84
C LEU A 108 -6.98 4.61 -3.30
N GLY A 109 -6.15 3.89 -4.03
CA GLY A 109 -6.48 3.38 -5.36
C GLY A 109 -7.45 2.21 -5.25
N THR A 110 -8.69 2.38 -5.73
CA THR A 110 -9.70 1.32 -5.79
C THR A 110 -9.57 0.56 -7.10
N ARG A 111 -9.24 -0.71 -7.02
CA ARG A 111 -8.94 -1.55 -8.17
C ARG A 111 -10.19 -1.81 -9.03
N ARG A 112 -10.18 -1.26 -10.24
CA ARG A 112 -11.12 -1.67 -11.29
C ARG A 112 -10.55 -2.90 -11.98
N SER A 113 -11.08 -4.08 -11.68
CA SER A 113 -10.66 -5.31 -12.33
C SER A 113 -11.19 -5.37 -13.76
N ASN A 114 -10.34 -5.03 -14.71
CA ASN A 114 -10.68 -5.10 -16.13
C ASN A 114 -10.59 -6.52 -16.72
N SER A 115 -10.12 -7.53 -15.94
CA SER A 115 -9.76 -8.84 -16.52
C SER A 115 -9.82 -10.02 -15.55
N GLY A 116 -10.60 -9.95 -14.46
CA GLY A 116 -10.63 -11.07 -13.49
C GLY A 116 -9.27 -11.27 -12.77
N ALA A 117 -8.46 -10.25 -12.67
CA ALA A 117 -7.10 -10.30 -12.12
C ALA A 117 -7.05 -10.76 -10.65
N LEU A 118 -8.16 -10.62 -9.92
CA LEU A 118 -8.27 -11.10 -8.54
C LEU A 118 -9.08 -12.40 -8.50
N PRO A 119 -8.56 -13.48 -7.93
CA PRO A 119 -9.33 -14.68 -7.63
C PRO A 119 -10.57 -14.35 -6.79
N TRP A 120 -11.69 -15.04 -7.05
CA TRP A 120 -12.98 -14.73 -6.42
C TRP A 120 -12.94 -14.73 -4.88
N HIS A 121 -12.18 -15.67 -4.27
CA HIS A 121 -12.02 -15.76 -2.81
C HIS A 121 -11.27 -14.57 -2.21
N GLN A 122 -10.29 -14.02 -2.94
CA GLN A 122 -9.59 -12.79 -2.52
C GLN A 122 -10.50 -11.56 -2.64
N SER A 123 -11.26 -11.47 -3.74
CA SER A 123 -12.24 -10.41 -3.93
C SER A 123 -13.32 -10.44 -2.84
N PHE A 124 -13.80 -11.63 -2.46
CA PHE A 124 -14.76 -11.79 -1.36
C PHE A 124 -14.18 -11.35 -0.02
N GLY A 125 -12.98 -11.85 0.34
CA GLY A 125 -12.30 -11.48 1.59
C GLY A 125 -12.04 -9.96 1.69
N ASN A 126 -11.61 -9.35 0.59
CA ASN A 126 -11.37 -7.92 0.49
C ASN A 126 -12.67 -7.11 0.69
N ARG A 127 -13.76 -7.52 0.04
CA ARG A 127 -15.09 -6.87 0.19
C ARG A 127 -15.63 -7.00 1.61
N LEU A 128 -15.47 -8.16 2.23
CA LEU A 128 -15.90 -8.39 3.62
C LEU A 128 -15.12 -7.48 4.57
N ALA A 129 -13.79 -7.43 4.45
CA ALA A 129 -12.96 -6.56 5.28
C ALA A 129 -13.31 -5.08 5.07
N ALA A 130 -13.48 -4.62 3.83
CA ALA A 130 -13.91 -3.26 3.52
C ALA A 130 -15.30 -2.94 4.11
N ALA A 131 -16.25 -3.87 4.02
CA ALA A 131 -17.59 -3.71 4.62
C ALA A 131 -17.53 -3.55 6.15
N LEU A 132 -16.69 -4.35 6.83
CA LEU A 132 -16.47 -4.24 8.27
C LEU A 132 -15.82 -2.91 8.64
N ILE A 133 -14.81 -2.47 7.88
CA ILE A 133 -14.17 -1.17 8.10
C ILE A 133 -15.20 -0.05 7.97
N ARG A 134 -16.03 -0.06 6.92
CA ARG A 134 -17.11 0.94 6.76
C ARG A 134 -18.07 0.95 7.95
N ALA A 135 -18.52 -0.22 8.38
CA ALA A 135 -19.49 -0.35 9.45
C ALA A 135 -18.94 0.09 10.81
N LEU A 136 -17.69 -0.28 11.12
CA LEU A 136 -17.09 -0.06 12.44
C LEU A 136 -16.42 1.30 12.58
N TYR A 137 -15.82 1.81 11.50
CA TYR A 137 -15.00 3.04 11.53
C TYR A 137 -15.66 4.23 10.80
N ARG A 138 -16.82 4.02 10.16
CA ARG A 138 -17.59 5.06 9.45
C ARG A 138 -16.79 5.77 8.35
N VAL A 139 -15.86 5.05 7.70
CA VAL A 139 -15.08 5.55 6.58
C VAL A 139 -15.51 4.84 5.29
N GLN A 140 -15.59 5.59 4.19
CA GLN A 140 -16.00 5.05 2.89
C GLN A 140 -14.78 4.37 2.25
N VAL A 141 -14.71 3.04 2.36
CA VAL A 141 -13.68 2.19 1.76
C VAL A 141 -14.33 0.98 1.12
N THR A 142 -14.00 0.71 -0.13
CA THR A 142 -14.56 -0.40 -0.91
C THR A 142 -13.50 -1.43 -1.30
N ASP A 143 -12.21 -1.03 -1.30
CA ASP A 143 -11.06 -1.87 -1.64
C ASP A 143 -9.87 -1.60 -0.71
N LEU A 144 -9.00 -2.60 -0.56
CA LEU A 144 -7.78 -2.54 0.26
C LEU A 144 -6.52 -2.61 -0.62
N GLY A 145 -6.57 -2.00 -1.80
CA GLY A 145 -5.47 -2.02 -2.78
C GLY A 145 -4.15 -1.45 -2.25
N PRO A 146 -3.01 -1.87 -2.81
CA PRO A 146 -1.70 -1.39 -2.38
C PRO A 146 -1.39 0.03 -2.86
N PHE A 147 -1.88 0.43 -4.03
CA PHE A 147 -1.60 1.73 -4.61
C PHE A 147 -2.29 2.84 -3.81
N ARG A 148 -1.50 3.67 -3.15
CA ARG A 148 -2.01 4.73 -2.27
C ARG A 148 -1.05 5.89 -2.15
N ALA A 149 -1.59 7.07 -1.88
CA ALA A 149 -0.82 8.25 -1.50
C ALA A 149 -1.25 8.74 -0.12
N CYS A 150 -0.30 9.21 0.68
CA CYS A 150 -0.53 9.73 2.00
C CYS A 150 0.31 10.99 2.21
N ARG A 151 -0.23 11.98 2.89
CA ARG A 151 0.58 13.09 3.38
C ARG A 151 1.62 12.56 4.38
N ALA A 152 2.83 13.06 4.28
CA ALA A 152 3.93 12.57 5.12
C ALA A 152 3.75 12.93 6.61
N ASP A 153 3.16 14.08 6.92
CA ASP A 153 2.84 14.47 8.29
C ASP A 153 1.77 13.53 8.91
N VAL A 154 0.79 13.12 8.12
CA VAL A 154 -0.21 12.13 8.53
C VAL A 154 0.46 10.79 8.84
N LEU A 155 1.32 10.27 7.96
CA LEU A 155 2.04 9.00 8.20
C LEU A 155 2.88 9.04 9.49
N ARG A 156 3.51 10.17 9.79
CA ARG A 156 4.23 10.36 11.07
C ARG A 156 3.29 10.28 12.28
N THR A 157 2.11 10.89 12.18
CA THR A 157 1.08 10.86 13.24
C THR A 157 0.51 9.46 13.44
N LEU A 158 0.32 8.69 12.35
CA LEU A 158 -0.23 7.34 12.42
C LEU A 158 0.67 6.36 13.17
N ALA A 159 1.98 6.60 13.26
CA ALA A 159 2.95 5.75 13.96
C ALA A 159 2.73 4.26 13.62
N LEU A 160 2.87 3.92 12.33
CA LEU A 160 2.59 2.57 11.81
C LEU A 160 3.57 1.54 12.38
N GLU A 161 3.04 0.37 12.77
CA GLU A 161 3.79 -0.70 13.43
C GLU A 161 3.67 -2.06 12.71
N GLU A 162 2.64 -2.22 11.88
CA GLU A 162 2.37 -3.49 11.22
C GLU A 162 3.45 -3.78 10.17
N THR A 163 4.05 -4.97 10.27
CA THR A 163 5.21 -5.33 9.45
C THR A 163 4.89 -6.29 8.31
N THR A 164 3.64 -6.75 8.22
CA THR A 164 3.20 -7.74 7.23
C THR A 164 2.19 -7.15 6.24
N TYR A 165 1.36 -7.99 5.66
CA TYR A 165 0.29 -7.55 4.73
C TYR A 165 -0.85 -6.76 5.40
N GLY A 166 -0.95 -6.77 6.72
CA GLY A 166 -1.89 -5.94 7.49
C GLY A 166 -1.56 -4.45 7.48
N TRP A 167 -0.35 -4.07 7.08
CA TRP A 167 0.12 -2.69 7.04
C TRP A 167 -0.81 -1.76 6.23
N ALA A 168 -1.27 -2.23 5.08
CA ALA A 168 -2.21 -1.50 4.24
C ALA A 168 -3.54 -1.22 4.94
N VAL A 169 -4.01 -2.16 5.75
CA VAL A 169 -5.23 -2.03 6.56
C VAL A 169 -4.99 -1.12 7.76
N GLU A 170 -3.82 -1.22 8.40
CA GLU A 170 -3.45 -0.37 9.54
C GLU A 170 -3.52 1.13 9.19
N ILE A 171 -3.04 1.54 8.01
CA ILE A 171 -3.15 2.94 7.54
C ILE A 171 -4.61 3.40 7.55
N ILE A 172 -5.51 2.57 7.02
CA ILE A 172 -6.93 2.90 6.94
C ILE A 172 -7.55 3.00 8.34
N LEU A 173 -7.27 2.03 9.21
CA LEU A 173 -7.81 1.98 10.55
C LEU A 173 -7.33 3.14 11.42
N LYS A 174 -6.02 3.37 11.46
CA LYS A 174 -5.42 4.48 12.21
C LYS A 174 -5.82 5.84 11.60
N GLY A 175 -5.89 5.92 10.27
CA GLY A 175 -6.37 7.10 9.57
C GLY A 175 -7.82 7.45 9.93
N ALA A 176 -8.71 6.48 9.94
CA ALA A 176 -10.10 6.65 10.34
C ALA A 176 -10.25 7.02 11.82
N ILE A 177 -9.49 6.36 12.71
CA ILE A 177 -9.46 6.70 14.15
C ILE A 177 -8.96 8.12 14.39
N GLY A 178 -7.93 8.55 13.66
CA GLY A 178 -7.35 9.89 13.72
C GLY A 178 -8.20 10.99 13.07
N GLY A 179 -9.34 10.64 12.47
CA GLY A 179 -10.24 11.61 11.81
C GLY A 179 -9.68 12.18 10.50
N PHE A 180 -8.68 11.54 9.89
CA PHE A 180 -8.12 11.96 8.61
C PHE A 180 -9.08 11.69 7.44
N ARG A 181 -9.04 12.56 6.44
CA ARG A 181 -9.87 12.44 5.23
C ARG A 181 -9.30 11.37 4.32
N ILE A 182 -10.00 10.25 4.21
CA ILE A 182 -9.66 9.12 3.35
C ILE A 182 -10.57 9.18 2.12
N VAL A 183 -9.97 9.22 0.92
CA VAL A 183 -10.69 9.28 -0.35
C VAL A 183 -10.25 8.13 -1.23
N GLU A 184 -11.20 7.47 -1.90
CA GLU A 184 -10.94 6.46 -2.92
C GLU A 184 -10.97 7.08 -4.30
N VAL A 185 -10.03 6.65 -5.15
CA VAL A 185 -10.01 6.95 -6.58
C VAL A 185 -9.89 5.66 -7.38
N PRO A 186 -10.58 5.55 -8.52
CA PRO A 186 -10.51 4.34 -9.34
C PRO A 186 -9.17 4.26 -10.06
N VAL A 187 -8.52 3.10 -9.96
CA VAL A 187 -7.29 2.76 -10.68
C VAL A 187 -7.44 1.45 -11.43
N SER A 188 -6.69 1.31 -12.51
CA SER A 188 -6.65 0.08 -13.31
C SER A 188 -5.88 -1.01 -12.56
N TYR A 189 -6.37 -2.25 -12.64
CA TYR A 189 -5.69 -3.40 -12.04
C TYR A 189 -5.63 -4.57 -13.02
N TYR A 190 -4.46 -5.13 -13.20
CA TYR A 190 -4.15 -6.18 -14.16
C TYR A 190 -3.53 -7.39 -13.50
N PRO A 191 -3.51 -8.55 -14.19
CA PRO A 191 -2.71 -9.67 -13.73
C PRO A 191 -1.25 -9.25 -13.55
N ARG A 192 -0.67 -9.59 -12.40
CA ARG A 192 0.73 -9.31 -12.09
C ARG A 192 1.68 -9.99 -13.07
N ILE A 193 2.83 -9.41 -13.29
CA ILE A 193 3.95 -10.04 -13.94
C ILE A 193 4.70 -10.88 -12.88
N GLY A 194 4.96 -12.15 -13.19
CA GLY A 194 5.63 -13.07 -12.26
C GLY A 194 4.67 -13.85 -11.34
N LYS A 195 5.22 -14.47 -10.29
CA LYS A 195 4.49 -15.37 -9.38
C LYS A 195 4.11 -14.68 -8.07
N SER A 196 2.87 -14.88 -7.61
CA SER A 196 2.45 -14.40 -6.29
C SER A 196 3.21 -15.10 -5.16
N LYS A 197 3.70 -14.33 -4.20
CA LYS A 197 4.45 -14.84 -3.05
C LYS A 197 3.58 -15.00 -1.79
N ILE A 198 2.38 -14.42 -1.79
CA ILE A 198 1.45 -14.44 -0.64
C ILE A 198 0.21 -15.26 -0.96
N SER A 199 -0.37 -15.08 -2.13
CA SER A 199 -1.70 -15.59 -2.50
C SER A 199 -1.67 -16.94 -3.23
N GLY A 200 -0.54 -17.64 -3.26
CA GLY A 200 -0.38 -18.89 -4.03
C GLY A 200 -1.06 -20.11 -3.42
N THR A 201 -1.58 -20.04 -2.18
CA THR A 201 -2.24 -21.17 -1.52
C THR A 201 -3.52 -20.74 -0.80
N VAL A 202 -4.53 -21.64 -0.79
CA VAL A 202 -5.79 -21.42 -0.06
C VAL A 202 -5.54 -21.18 1.43
N LYS A 203 -4.60 -21.92 2.05
CA LYS A 203 -4.21 -21.73 3.45
C LYS A 203 -3.64 -20.33 3.70
N GLY A 204 -2.79 -19.81 2.81
CA GLY A 204 -2.24 -18.46 2.90
C GLY A 204 -3.33 -17.39 2.81
N THR A 205 -4.30 -17.55 1.92
CA THR A 205 -5.43 -16.62 1.76
C THR A 205 -6.32 -16.61 3.00
N ILE A 206 -6.65 -17.77 3.58
CA ILE A 206 -7.47 -17.87 4.80
C ILE A 206 -6.71 -17.25 5.99
N GLY A 207 -5.42 -17.54 6.14
CA GLY A 207 -4.59 -16.96 7.20
C GLY A 207 -4.50 -15.44 7.11
N ALA A 208 -4.33 -14.90 5.90
CA ALA A 208 -4.33 -13.47 5.65
C ALA A 208 -5.68 -12.83 5.98
N GLY A 209 -6.79 -13.45 5.56
CA GLY A 209 -8.14 -12.99 5.89
C GLY A 209 -8.39 -12.95 7.40
N TRP A 210 -8.07 -14.02 8.11
CA TRP A 210 -8.20 -14.07 9.59
C TRP A 210 -7.37 -13.00 10.27
N PHE A 211 -6.13 -12.81 9.83
CA PHE A 211 -5.25 -11.78 10.36
C PHE A 211 -5.84 -10.37 10.17
N ILE A 212 -6.33 -10.04 8.96
CA ILE A 212 -6.96 -8.76 8.68
C ILE A 212 -8.19 -8.54 9.56
N LEU A 213 -9.05 -9.54 9.71
CA LEU A 213 -10.24 -9.44 10.58
C LEU A 213 -9.85 -9.25 12.05
N SER A 214 -8.83 -9.96 12.53
CA SER A 214 -8.31 -9.79 13.89
C SER A 214 -7.71 -8.41 14.12
N LEU A 215 -7.06 -7.84 13.11
CA LEU A 215 -6.49 -6.49 13.15
C LEU A 215 -7.62 -5.45 13.26
N ILE A 216 -8.66 -5.56 12.41
CA ILE A 216 -9.84 -4.69 12.46
C ILE A 216 -10.49 -4.72 13.84
N ALA A 217 -10.72 -5.92 14.40
CA ALA A 217 -11.30 -6.07 15.72
C ALA A 217 -10.40 -5.47 16.83
N ARG A 218 -9.09 -5.74 16.79
CA ARG A 218 -8.11 -5.22 17.77
C ARG A 218 -8.14 -3.70 17.86
N TYR A 219 -8.09 -3.01 16.73
CA TYR A 219 -8.14 -1.55 16.69
C TYR A 219 -9.50 -1.00 17.12
N TYR A 220 -10.59 -1.68 16.80
CA TYR A 220 -11.93 -1.28 17.22
C TYR A 220 -12.10 -1.30 18.75
N PHE A 221 -11.65 -2.37 19.41
CA PHE A 221 -11.72 -2.46 20.87
C PHE A 221 -10.76 -1.51 21.57
N ARG A 222 -9.54 -1.33 21.05
CA ARG A 222 -8.59 -0.34 21.61
C ARG A 222 -9.14 1.07 21.58
N ARG A 223 -9.80 1.47 20.49
CA ARG A 223 -10.45 2.79 20.39
C ARG A 223 -11.49 3.01 21.48
N ARG A 224 -12.35 2.03 21.74
CA ARG A 224 -13.40 2.13 22.77
C ARG A 224 -12.85 2.32 24.18
N HIS A 225 -11.71 1.72 24.51
CA HIS A 225 -11.06 1.91 25.82
C HIS A 225 -10.48 3.32 26.02
N VAL A 226 -10.19 4.05 24.95
CA VAL A 226 -9.68 5.43 25.03
C VAL A 226 -10.84 6.45 25.10
N GLU A 227 -12.01 6.10 24.53
CA GLU A 227 -13.21 6.96 24.50
C GLU A 227 -14.11 6.84 25.77
N THR A 228 -13.79 5.96 26.72
CA THR A 228 -14.51 5.82 28.00
C THR A 228 -13.58 6.27 29.13
N PRO A 229 -13.56 7.57 29.51
CA PRO A 229 -12.96 7.97 30.79
C PRO A 229 -13.82 7.41 31.92
N ALA A 230 -13.16 6.86 32.95
CA ALA A 230 -13.77 6.39 34.19
C ALA A 230 -14.44 7.54 34.97
#